data_1276aa27a5191788d5f036b2aa742a00
#
_entry.id   1276aa27a5191788d5f036b2aa742a00
#
_cell.length_a   1.000
_cell.length_b   1.000
_cell.length_c   1.000
_cell.angle_alpha   90.00
_cell.angle_beta   90.00
_cell.angle_gamma   90.00
#
_symmetry.space_group_name_H-M   'P 1'
#
loop_
_entity.id
_entity.type
_entity.pdbx_description
1 polymer ?
#
loop_
_entity_poly.entity_id
_entity_poly.type
_entity_poly.pdbx_seq_one_letter_code
_entity_poly.pdbx_strand_id
1 'polypeptide(L)' 'MTRVKQYDKIRLKTGIVGRILEILGDDSYIAELFLDDGDVDTTEIRKSEIQSVFVETEHLFA' A
#
# COMPACT_ATOMS: atom_id res chain seq x y z
N MET A 1 10.74 4.85 11.70
CA MET A 1 9.31 4.54 11.44
C MET A 1 8.93 4.97 10.05
N THR A 2 8.30 4.09 9.31
CA THR A 2 7.95 4.36 7.92
C THR A 2 6.66 5.13 7.84
N ARG A 3 6.68 6.21 7.06
CA ARG A 3 5.49 7.01 6.81
C ARG A 3 4.87 6.58 5.49
N VAL A 4 3.58 6.31 5.51
CA VAL A 4 2.84 5.92 4.33
C VAL A 4 2.39 7.17 3.60
N LYS A 5 2.60 7.19 2.28
CA LYS A 5 2.21 8.31 1.44
C LYS A 5 1.24 7.84 0.38
N GLN A 6 0.53 8.79 -0.22
CA GLN A 6 -0.36 8.49 -1.31
C GLN A 6 0.43 7.85 -2.46
N TYR A 7 -0.13 6.80 -3.02
CA TYR A 7 0.43 6.03 -4.13
C TYR A 7 1.62 5.16 -3.76
N ASP A 8 1.93 5.04 -2.47
CA ASP A 8 2.96 4.10 -2.04
C ASP A 8 2.49 2.68 -2.29
N LYS A 9 3.44 1.84 -2.69
CA LYS A 9 3.20 0.41 -2.81
C LYS A 9 3.48 -0.23 -1.47
N ILE A 10 2.58 -1.09 -1.03
CA ILE A 10 2.66 -1.67 0.30
C ILE A 10 2.45 -3.17 0.24
N ARG A 11 2.87 -3.85 1.31
CA ARG A 11 2.55 -5.25 1.55
C ARG A 11 1.83 -5.35 2.87
N LEU A 12 0.70 -6.04 2.86
CA LEU A 12 -0.04 -6.31 4.08
C LEU A 12 0.55 -7.51 4.82
N LYS A 13 0.22 -7.63 6.08
CA LYS A 13 0.68 -8.75 6.89
C LYS A 13 0.17 -10.09 6.37
N THR A 14 -0.89 -10.07 5.60
CA THR A 14 -1.40 -11.28 4.94
C THR A 14 -0.55 -11.70 3.75
N GLY A 15 0.36 -10.84 3.31
CA GLY A 15 1.16 -11.10 2.12
C GLY A 15 0.64 -10.43 0.86
N ILE A 16 -0.56 -9.89 0.92
CA ILE A 16 -1.15 -9.22 -0.25
C ILE A 16 -0.44 -7.89 -0.48
N VAL A 17 -0.15 -7.61 -1.74
CA VAL A 17 0.49 -6.36 -2.14
C VAL A 17 -0.58 -5.42 -2.66
N GLY A 18 -0.42 -4.14 -2.40
CA GLY A 18 -1.37 -3.14 -2.88
C GLY A 18 -0.72 -1.78 -3.03
N ARG A 19 -1.56 -0.80 -3.31
CA ARG A 19 -1.10 0.58 -3.49
C ARG A 19 -2.07 1.51 -2.78
N ILE A 20 -1.53 2.46 -2.06
CA ILE A 20 -2.34 3.46 -1.35
C ILE A 20 -2.95 4.42 -2.36
N LEU A 21 -4.26 4.59 -2.31
CA LEU A 21 -4.94 5.55 -3.17
C LEU A 21 -5.25 6.84 -2.45
N GLU A 22 -5.60 6.74 -1.16
CA GLU A 22 -5.97 7.92 -0.40
C GLU A 22 -5.65 7.71 1.06
N ILE A 23 -5.24 8.77 1.73
CA ILE A 23 -4.97 8.75 3.17
C ILE A 23 -6.17 9.38 3.85
N LEU A 24 -6.84 8.61 4.72
CA LEU A 24 -8.04 9.07 5.40
C LEU A 24 -7.75 9.71 6.74
N GLY A 25 -6.59 9.40 7.30
CA GLY A 25 -6.21 9.92 8.61
C GLY A 25 -4.91 9.27 9.04
N ASP A 26 -4.64 9.30 10.34
CA ASP A 26 -3.37 8.78 10.83
C ASP A 26 -3.26 7.28 10.71
N ASP A 27 -4.40 6.57 10.77
CA ASP A 27 -4.39 5.12 10.87
C ASP A 27 -5.16 4.42 9.77
N SER A 28 -5.74 5.16 8.82
CA SER A 28 -6.63 4.56 7.84
C SER A 28 -6.30 5.04 6.44
N TYR A 29 -6.42 4.13 5.49
CA TYR A 29 -6.14 4.42 4.10
C TYR A 29 -7.12 3.70 3.21
N ILE A 30 -7.35 4.26 2.01
CA ILE A 30 -8.00 3.53 0.94
C ILE A 30 -6.90 2.97 0.05
N ALA A 31 -6.95 1.68 -0.20
CA ALA A 31 -5.92 1.01 -0.98
C ALA A 31 -6.55 0.08 -2.00
N GLU A 32 -5.87 -0.07 -3.12
CA GLU A 32 -6.22 -1.14 -4.06
C GLU A 32 -5.28 -2.30 -3.79
N LEU A 33 -5.86 -3.48 -3.65
CA LEU A 33 -5.12 -4.69 -3.33
C LEU A 33 -5.09 -5.59 -4.55
N PHE A 34 -3.91 -6.13 -4.85
CA PHE A 34 -3.71 -6.96 -6.02
C PHE A 34 -3.83 -8.42 -5.60
N LEU A 35 -4.91 -9.06 -6.01
CA LEU A 35 -5.21 -10.42 -5.59
C LEU A 35 -4.56 -11.44 -6.52
N ASP A 36 -4.43 -12.66 -6.02
CA ASP A 36 -3.71 -13.72 -6.75
C ASP A 36 -4.36 -14.09 -8.07
N ASP A 37 -5.67 -13.92 -8.16
CA ASP A 37 -6.41 -14.27 -9.37
C ASP A 37 -6.40 -13.16 -10.40
N GLY A 38 -5.64 -12.09 -10.15
CA GLY A 38 -5.57 -10.98 -11.09
C GLY A 38 -6.58 -9.90 -10.84
N ASP A 39 -7.48 -10.09 -9.89
CA ASP A 39 -8.44 -9.06 -9.53
C ASP A 39 -7.80 -7.99 -8.67
N VAL A 40 -8.44 -6.83 -8.66
CA VAL A 40 -8.04 -5.72 -7.81
C VAL A 40 -9.22 -5.39 -6.91
N ASP A 41 -8.97 -5.31 -5.61
CA ASP A 41 -9.98 -5.00 -4.63
C ASP A 41 -9.65 -3.68 -3.97
N THR A 42 -10.56 -2.70 -4.07
CA THR A 42 -10.36 -1.39 -3.46
C THR A 42 -11.11 -1.34 -2.14
N THR A 43 -10.38 -1.14 -1.06
CA THR A 43 -10.99 -1.21 0.25
C THR A 43 -10.22 -0.33 1.22
N GLU A 44 -10.83 -0.10 2.37
CA GLU A 44 -10.16 0.62 3.45
C GLU A 44 -9.30 -0.36 4.23
N ILE A 45 -8.09 0.06 4.55
CA ILE A 45 -7.19 -0.73 5.38
C ILE A 45 -6.70 0.13 6.54
N ARG A 46 -6.22 -0.53 7.58
CA ARG A 46 -5.66 0.14 8.72
C ARG A 46 -4.14 0.08 8.68
N LYS A 47 -3.52 1.07 9.29
CA LYS A 47 -2.06 1.12 9.37
C LYS A 47 -1.50 -0.16 9.98
N SER A 48 -2.19 -0.72 10.97
CA SER A 48 -1.72 -1.93 11.65
C SER A 48 -1.68 -3.15 10.74
N GLU A 49 -2.37 -3.09 9.61
CA GLU A 49 -2.39 -4.21 8.65
C GLU A 49 -1.21 -4.17 7.69
N ILE A 50 -0.48 -3.08 7.65
CA ILE A 50 0.62 -2.90 6.73
C ILE A 50 1.89 -3.51 7.33
N GLN A 51 2.50 -4.44 6.58
CA GLN A 51 3.75 -5.04 7.00
C GLN A 51 4.94 -4.17 6.59
N SER A 52 4.92 -3.68 5.37
CA SER A 52 6.05 -2.90 4.86
C SER A 52 5.59 -1.99 3.73
N VAL A 53 6.39 -0.96 3.50
CA VAL A 53 6.19 -0.03 2.39
C VAL A 53 7.39 -0.20 1.47
N PHE A 54 7.11 -0.39 0.18
CA PHE A 54 8.17 -0.53 -0.80
C PHE A 54 8.73 0.85 -1.13
N VAL A 55 10.04 0.94 -1.17
CA VAL A 55 10.72 2.17 -1.57
C VAL A 55 11.13 2.00 -3.02
N GLU A 56 10.64 2.88 -3.88
CA GLU A 56 10.97 2.82 -5.29
C GLU A 56 12.08 3.80 -5.59
N THR A 57 13.02 3.35 -6.40
CA THR A 57 14.18 4.14 -6.74
C THR A 57 14.33 4.27 -8.24
N GLU A 58 13.23 4.52 -8.91
CA GLU A 58 13.24 4.60 -10.36
C GLU A 58 14.12 5.74 -10.87
N HIS A 59 14.44 6.67 -10.01
CA HIS A 59 15.32 7.77 -10.40
C HIS A 59 16.71 7.29 -10.79
N LEU A 60 16.97 6.03 -10.55
CA LEU A 60 18.27 5.48 -10.90
C LEU A 60 18.55 5.53 -12.38
N PHE A 61 17.53 5.76 -13.16
CA PHE A 61 17.69 5.76 -14.60
C PHE A 61 17.85 7.16 -15.18
N ALA A 62 17.98 8.08 -14.33
CA ALA A 62 18.19 9.44 -14.78
C ALA A 62 19.45 9.56 -15.62
#